data_7fac5100bc67b60360c6dea4d8a23482
#
_entry.id   7fac5100bc67b60360c6dea4d8a23482
#
_cell.length_a   1.000
_cell.length_b   1.000
_cell.length_c   1.000
_cell.angle_alpha   90.00
_cell.angle_beta   90.00
_cell.angle_gamma   90.00
#
_symmetry.space_group_name_H-M   'P 1'
#
loop_
_entity.id
_entity.type
_entity.pdbx_description
1 polymer ?
#
loop_
_entity_poly.entity_id
_entity_poly.type
_entity_poly.pdbx_seq_one_letter_code
_entity_poly.pdbx_strand_id
1 'polypeptide(L)'
;MIPKILSVDDSRTTRLLLARLFRPFLCEWFEAADGEEGLVRAMEARPHLIILDYNMPILDGLGMLHRMREIQELRRTPVMMLTAEAGLATLAPLARLGVRDYLTKPFRDEDLLARASRIIPLNPRPPETT
;
A
#
# COMPACT_ATOMS: atom_id res chain seq x y z
N MET A 1 9.33 -16.67 -4.47
CA MET A 1 8.24 -16.05 -3.67
C MET A 1 7.44 -15.10 -4.54
N ILE A 2 6.12 -15.21 -4.48
CA ILE A 2 5.24 -14.28 -5.18
C ILE A 2 4.87 -13.17 -4.19
N PRO A 3 5.25 -11.91 -4.46
CA PRO A 3 4.93 -10.83 -3.52
C PRO A 3 3.42 -10.60 -3.42
N LYS A 4 2.98 -10.31 -2.21
CA LYS A 4 1.57 -9.99 -1.90
C LYS A 4 1.47 -8.50 -1.66
N ILE A 5 0.54 -7.85 -2.34
CA ILE A 5 0.31 -6.41 -2.22
C ILE A 5 -1.12 -6.18 -1.75
N LEU A 6 -1.26 -5.35 -0.72
CA LEU A 6 -2.57 -4.92 -0.23
C LEU A 6 -2.74 -3.43 -0.53
N SER A 7 -3.82 -3.08 -1.24
CA SER A 7 -4.21 -1.70 -1.49
C SER A 7 -5.34 -1.34 -0.54
N VAL A 8 -5.15 -0.32 0.29
CA VAL A 8 -6.16 0.17 1.22
C VAL A 8 -6.52 1.59 0.82
N ASP A 9 -7.72 1.77 0.27
CA ASP A 9 -8.18 3.05 -0.27
C ASP A 9 -9.70 3.01 -0.35
N ASP A 10 -10.37 4.08 0.07
CA ASP A 10 -11.84 4.14 0.01
C ASP A 10 -12.35 4.39 -1.41
N SER A 11 -11.48 4.84 -2.32
CA SER A 11 -11.83 5.05 -3.71
C SER A 11 -11.69 3.76 -4.52
N ARG A 12 -12.82 3.20 -4.94
CA ARG A 12 -12.82 2.03 -5.81
C ARG A 12 -12.06 2.30 -7.12
N THR A 13 -12.17 3.53 -7.66
CA THR A 13 -11.46 3.92 -8.88
C THR A 13 -9.95 3.85 -8.67
N THR A 14 -9.45 4.36 -7.56
CA THR A 14 -8.02 4.30 -7.25
C THR A 14 -7.55 2.86 -7.10
N ARG A 15 -8.32 2.01 -6.37
CA ARG A 15 -7.96 0.60 -6.23
C ARG A 15 -7.90 -0.10 -7.59
N LEU A 16 -8.84 0.20 -8.47
CA LEU A 16 -8.88 -0.39 -9.82
C LEU A 16 -7.68 0.05 -10.66
N LEU A 17 -7.33 1.34 -10.59
CA LEU A 17 -6.15 1.86 -11.30
C LEU A 17 -4.88 1.18 -10.82
N LEU A 18 -4.71 1.05 -9.51
CA LEU A 18 -3.54 0.37 -8.93
C LEU A 18 -3.51 -1.10 -9.32
N ALA A 19 -4.64 -1.78 -9.28
CA ALA A 19 -4.71 -3.19 -9.67
C ALA A 19 -4.25 -3.38 -11.12
N ARG A 20 -4.67 -2.48 -12.02
CA ARG A 20 -4.25 -2.52 -13.42
C ARG A 20 -2.75 -2.25 -13.58
N LEU A 21 -2.23 -1.34 -12.76
CA LEU A 21 -0.82 -0.98 -12.81
C LEU A 21 0.08 -2.17 -12.46
N PHE A 22 -0.34 -2.98 -11.49
CA PHE A 22 0.43 -4.15 -11.05
C PHE A 22 0.10 -5.43 -11.81
N ARG A 23 -0.94 -5.45 -12.64
CA ARG A 23 -1.36 -6.66 -13.37
C ARG A 23 -0.25 -7.27 -14.24
N PRO A 24 0.63 -6.49 -14.91
CA PRO A 24 1.70 -7.09 -15.71
C PRO A 24 2.75 -7.85 -14.91
N PHE A 25 2.76 -7.68 -13.59
CA PHE A 25 3.78 -8.26 -12.73
C PHE A 25 3.24 -9.47 -11.97
N LEU A 26 4.15 -10.37 -11.63
CA LEU A 26 3.82 -11.57 -10.85
C LEU A 26 3.65 -11.17 -9.38
N CYS A 27 2.40 -11.03 -8.95
CA CYS A 27 2.05 -10.68 -7.59
C CYS A 27 0.63 -11.13 -7.26
N GLU A 28 0.34 -11.26 -5.97
CA GLU A 28 -1.02 -11.48 -5.48
C GLU A 28 -1.55 -10.14 -4.98
N TRP A 29 -2.76 -9.80 -5.41
CA TRP A 29 -3.36 -8.50 -5.16
C TRP A 29 -4.54 -8.60 -4.21
N PHE A 30 -4.55 -7.78 -3.15
CA PHE A 30 -5.61 -7.72 -2.15
C PHE A 30 -6.06 -6.27 -2.00
N GLU A 31 -7.32 -6.07 -1.61
CA GLU A 31 -7.89 -4.73 -1.46
C GLU A 31 -8.71 -4.60 -0.18
N ALA A 32 -8.75 -3.39 0.34
CA ALA A 32 -9.59 -3.00 1.46
C ALA A 32 -10.07 -1.56 1.26
N ALA A 33 -11.25 -1.24 1.77
CA ALA A 33 -11.88 0.06 1.53
C ALA A 33 -11.69 1.07 2.68
N ASP A 34 -11.15 0.65 3.80
CA ASP A 34 -10.86 1.51 4.95
C ASP A 34 -9.80 0.85 5.84
N GLY A 35 -9.36 1.58 6.85
CA GLY A 35 -8.30 1.09 7.73
C GLY A 35 -8.68 -0.11 8.60
N GLU A 36 -9.95 -0.23 9.00
CA GLU A 36 -10.40 -1.38 9.78
C GLU A 36 -10.36 -2.66 8.93
N GLU A 37 -10.93 -2.59 7.72
CA GLU A 37 -10.87 -3.70 6.78
C GLU A 37 -9.42 -3.99 6.38
N GLY A 38 -8.61 -2.92 6.24
CA GLY A 38 -7.20 -3.05 5.93
C GLY A 38 -6.44 -3.86 6.96
N LEU A 39 -6.71 -3.65 8.24
CA LEU A 39 -6.08 -4.44 9.31
C LEU A 39 -6.46 -5.91 9.23
N VAL A 40 -7.75 -6.20 9.00
CA VAL A 40 -8.23 -7.57 8.86
C VAL A 40 -7.55 -8.26 7.67
N ARG A 41 -7.53 -7.59 6.52
CA ARG A 41 -6.90 -8.12 5.31
C ARG A 41 -5.40 -8.34 5.50
N ALA A 42 -4.73 -7.39 6.15
CA ALA A 42 -3.29 -7.50 6.39
C ALA A 42 -2.97 -8.71 7.29
N MET A 43 -3.78 -8.96 8.31
CA MET A 43 -3.59 -10.13 9.17
C MET A 43 -3.82 -11.44 8.43
N GLU A 44 -4.80 -11.47 7.53
CA GLU A 44 -5.10 -12.67 6.74
C GLU A 44 -4.03 -12.94 5.68
N ALA A 45 -3.68 -11.91 4.91
CA ALA A 45 -2.82 -12.07 3.74
C ALA A 45 -1.33 -11.99 4.06
N ARG A 46 -0.95 -11.26 5.12
CA ARG A 46 0.46 -10.98 5.45
C ARG A 46 1.20 -10.41 4.25
N PRO A 47 0.79 -9.22 3.76
CA PRO A 47 1.37 -8.65 2.55
C PRO A 47 2.83 -8.27 2.73
N HIS A 48 3.54 -8.23 1.63
CA HIS A 48 4.93 -7.77 1.58
C HIS A 48 5.01 -6.26 1.35
N LEU A 49 3.92 -5.65 0.87
CA LEU A 49 3.78 -4.22 0.68
C LEU A 49 2.33 -3.83 0.87
N ILE A 50 2.09 -2.77 1.62
CA ILE A 50 0.77 -2.15 1.72
C ILE A 50 0.84 -0.77 1.07
N ILE A 51 -0.03 -0.53 0.10
CA ILE A 51 -0.22 0.80 -0.50
C ILE A 51 -1.43 1.40 0.20
N LEU A 52 -1.19 2.43 1.01
CA LEU A 52 -2.16 2.92 1.98
C LEU A 52 -2.53 4.37 1.70
N ASP A 53 -3.81 4.62 1.48
CA ASP A 53 -4.33 5.99 1.36
C ASP A 53 -4.35 6.66 2.74
N TYR A 54 -3.94 7.92 2.80
CA TYR A 54 -3.91 8.67 4.05
C TYR A 54 -5.32 9.02 4.53
N ASN A 55 -6.18 9.50 3.61
CA ASN A 55 -7.53 9.98 3.96
C ASN A 55 -8.60 8.95 3.63
N MET A 56 -9.16 8.35 4.67
CA MET A 56 -10.23 7.35 4.54
C MET A 56 -11.22 7.49 5.69
N PRO A 57 -12.49 7.11 5.49
CA PRO A 57 -13.48 7.08 6.58
C PRO A 57 -13.20 5.92 7.53
N ILE A 58 -13.84 5.92 8.67
CA ILE A 58 -13.81 4.89 9.70
C ILE A 58 -12.48 4.85 10.44
N LEU A 59 -11.41 4.47 9.75
CA LEU A 59 -10.04 4.51 10.27
C LEU A 59 -9.16 4.97 9.13
N ASP A 60 -8.49 6.11 9.27
CA ASP A 60 -7.63 6.66 8.23
C ASP A 60 -6.27 5.94 8.16
N GLY A 61 -5.44 6.36 7.19
CA GLY A 61 -4.15 5.72 6.97
C GLY A 61 -3.21 5.85 8.16
N LEU A 62 -3.18 7.01 8.80
CA LEU A 62 -2.34 7.20 9.97
C LEU A 62 -2.81 6.31 11.13
N GLY A 63 -4.13 6.23 11.36
CA GLY A 63 -4.70 5.39 12.39
C GLY A 63 -4.41 3.91 12.16
N MET A 64 -4.57 3.45 10.91
CA MET A 64 -4.23 2.07 10.55
C MET A 64 -2.75 1.79 10.80
N LEU A 65 -1.88 2.71 10.39
CA LEU A 65 -0.44 2.58 10.57
C LEU A 65 -0.06 2.47 12.05
N HIS A 66 -0.66 3.32 12.92
CA HIS A 66 -0.45 3.23 14.36
C HIS A 66 -0.78 1.84 14.90
N ARG A 67 -1.93 1.30 14.53
CA ARG A 67 -2.34 -0.04 14.97
C ARG A 67 -1.44 -1.13 14.45
N MET A 68 -1.01 -1.02 13.19
CA MET A 68 -0.08 -1.98 12.59
C MET A 68 1.22 -2.09 13.39
N ARG A 69 1.76 -0.95 13.80
CA ARG A 69 3.05 -0.92 14.53
C ARG A 69 2.95 -1.53 15.93
N GLU A 70 1.75 -1.65 16.47
CA GLU A 70 1.49 -2.31 17.75
C GLU A 70 1.23 -3.81 17.60
N ILE A 71 0.95 -4.29 16.39
CA ILE A 71 0.69 -5.71 16.12
C ILE A 71 1.98 -6.36 15.68
N GLN A 72 2.45 -7.35 16.42
CA GLN A 72 3.73 -8.01 16.16
C GLN A 72 3.87 -8.50 14.72
N GLU A 73 2.82 -9.09 14.16
CA GLU A 73 2.82 -9.68 12.84
C GLU A 73 2.86 -8.64 11.72
N LEU A 74 2.53 -7.38 12.02
CA LEU A 74 2.42 -6.31 11.01
C LEU A 74 3.40 -5.17 11.23
N ARG A 75 4.08 -5.11 12.37
CA ARG A 75 4.87 -3.92 12.72
C ARG A 75 6.06 -3.66 11.80
N ARG A 76 6.50 -4.64 11.03
CA ARG A 76 7.60 -4.47 10.07
C ARG A 76 7.14 -4.49 8.62
N THR A 77 5.85 -4.61 8.38
CA THR A 77 5.31 -4.60 7.02
C THR A 77 5.59 -3.26 6.36
N PRO A 78 6.24 -3.25 5.19
CA PRO A 78 6.48 -2.01 4.46
C PRO A 78 5.18 -1.35 4.03
N VAL A 79 5.12 -0.04 4.19
CA VAL A 79 3.96 0.76 3.80
C VAL A 79 4.40 1.88 2.88
N MET A 80 3.71 2.01 1.73
CA MET A 80 3.82 3.17 0.86
C MET A 80 2.56 3.99 1.07
N MET A 81 2.73 5.22 1.55
CA MET A 81 1.59 6.10 1.84
C MET A 81 1.26 6.95 0.62
N LEU A 82 -0.02 7.03 0.29
CA LEU A 82 -0.53 7.94 -0.74
C LEU A 82 -1.26 9.07 -0.03
N THR A 83 -0.86 10.33 -0.29
CA THR A 83 -1.43 11.47 0.41
C THR A 83 -1.65 12.64 -0.55
N ALA A 84 -2.67 13.46 -0.25
CA ALA A 84 -2.90 14.69 -1.01
C ALA A 84 -1.94 15.81 -0.58
N GLU A 85 -1.26 15.65 0.56
CA GLU A 85 -0.40 16.69 1.13
C GLU A 85 0.99 16.15 1.46
N ALA A 86 2.01 16.94 1.13
CA ALA A 86 3.41 16.59 1.38
C ALA A 86 4.05 17.48 2.46
N GLY A 87 3.25 18.24 3.21
CA GLY A 87 3.76 19.12 4.25
C GLY A 87 4.37 18.37 5.43
N LEU A 88 5.27 19.01 6.15
CA LEU A 88 5.97 18.40 7.28
C LEU A 88 5.00 17.91 8.37
N ALA A 89 3.90 18.64 8.59
CA ALA A 89 2.89 18.23 9.57
C ALA A 89 2.27 16.87 9.24
N THR A 90 2.15 16.53 7.95
CA THR A 90 1.63 15.25 7.50
C THR A 90 2.71 14.17 7.51
N LEU A 91 3.90 14.51 7.03
CA LEU A 91 4.97 13.53 6.83
C LEU A 91 5.73 13.16 8.10
N ALA A 92 5.86 14.09 9.05
CA ALA A 92 6.62 13.82 10.27
C ALA A 92 6.03 12.66 11.11
N PRO A 93 4.70 12.58 11.33
CA PRO A 93 4.14 11.43 12.03
C PRO A 93 4.36 10.11 11.30
N LEU A 94 4.31 10.12 9.97
CA LEU A 94 4.56 8.93 9.15
C LEU A 94 5.99 8.45 9.31
N ALA A 95 6.95 9.39 9.26
CA ALA A 95 8.36 9.07 9.43
C ALA A 95 8.65 8.45 10.80
N ARG A 96 8.00 8.96 11.86
CA ARG A 96 8.13 8.41 13.21
C ARG A 96 7.64 6.96 13.30
N LEU A 97 6.68 6.59 12.45
CA LEU A 97 6.15 5.23 12.38
C LEU A 97 6.86 4.37 11.34
N GLY A 98 7.99 4.84 10.83
CA GLY A 98 8.85 4.06 9.95
C GLY A 98 8.47 4.07 8.48
N VAL A 99 7.57 4.96 8.05
CA VAL A 99 7.23 5.09 6.63
C VAL A 99 8.35 5.84 5.92
N ARG A 100 8.94 5.22 4.91
CA ARG A 100 10.01 5.81 4.10
C ARG A 100 9.54 6.19 2.71
N ASP A 101 8.42 5.58 2.26
CA ASP A 101 7.91 5.78 0.93
C ASP A 101 6.54 6.43 0.98
N TYR A 102 6.42 7.58 0.35
CA TYR A 102 5.15 8.25 0.19
C TYR A 102 5.11 8.89 -1.20
N LEU A 103 3.90 9.04 -1.72
CA LEU A 103 3.67 9.76 -2.98
C LEU A 103 2.52 10.72 -2.77
N THR A 104 2.63 11.91 -3.34
CA THR A 104 1.57 12.91 -3.33
C THR A 104 0.63 12.65 -4.51
N LYS A 105 -0.66 12.70 -4.25
CA LYS A 105 -1.67 12.62 -5.32
C LYS A 105 -1.83 13.98 -5.99
N PRO A 106 -1.93 14.04 -7.33
CA PRO A 106 -1.81 12.93 -8.26
C PRO A 106 -0.35 12.51 -8.44
N PHE A 107 -0.14 11.21 -8.65
CA PHE A 107 1.21 10.66 -8.87
C PHE A 107 1.31 10.07 -10.27
N ARG A 108 2.53 9.88 -10.74
CA ARG A 108 2.78 9.20 -12.01
C ARG A 108 2.93 7.70 -11.78
N ASP A 109 2.43 6.90 -12.72
CA ASP A 109 2.49 5.44 -12.63
C ASP A 109 3.93 4.94 -12.46
N GLU A 110 4.86 5.50 -13.25
CA GLU A 110 6.26 5.10 -13.19
C GLU A 110 6.91 5.42 -11.84
N ASP A 111 6.49 6.49 -11.18
CA ASP A 111 7.03 6.83 -9.85
C ASP A 111 6.56 5.83 -8.81
N LEU A 112 5.30 5.43 -8.87
CA LEU A 112 4.75 4.44 -7.96
C LEU A 112 5.41 3.08 -8.15
N LEU A 113 5.55 2.64 -9.40
CA LEU A 113 6.21 1.38 -9.70
C LEU A 113 7.69 1.38 -9.30
N ALA A 114 8.38 2.51 -9.51
CA ALA A 114 9.78 2.63 -9.13
C ALA A 114 9.97 2.47 -7.62
N ARG A 115 9.08 3.08 -6.82
CA ARG A 115 9.13 2.95 -5.36
C ARG A 115 8.78 1.54 -4.92
N ALA A 116 7.74 0.95 -5.50
CA ALA A 116 7.35 -0.42 -5.19
C ALA A 116 8.48 -1.40 -5.48
N SER A 117 9.20 -1.20 -6.58
CA SER A 117 10.30 -2.09 -6.98
C SER A 117 11.48 -2.09 -6.00
N ARG A 118 11.60 -1.07 -5.17
CA ARG A 118 12.63 -1.02 -4.11
C ARG A 118 12.24 -1.88 -2.92
N ILE A 119 10.97 -2.20 -2.79
CA ILE A 119 10.42 -2.91 -1.62
C ILE A 119 10.19 -4.38 -1.96
N ILE A 120 9.62 -4.65 -3.13
CA ILE A 120 9.29 -6.00 -3.58
C ILE A 120 9.79 -6.20 -5.01
N PRO A 121 10.12 -7.44 -5.39
CA PRO A 121 10.49 -7.71 -6.78
C PRO A 121 9.27 -7.54 -7.69
N LEU A 122 9.44 -6.83 -8.81
CA LEU A 122 8.42 -6.67 -9.84
C LEU A 122 8.86 -7.44 -11.07
N ASN A 123 8.62 -8.73 -11.07
CA ASN A 123 8.96 -9.60 -12.19
C ASN A 123 7.78 -9.69 -13.16
N PRO A 124 8.03 -9.63 -14.47
CA PRO A 124 6.95 -9.77 -15.43
C PRO A 124 6.20 -11.07 -15.24
N ARG A 125 4.88 -11.01 -15.37
CA ARG A 125 4.05 -12.20 -15.34
C ARG A 125 4.35 -13.02 -16.59
N PRO A 126 4.53 -14.36 -16.46
CA PRO A 126 4.78 -15.18 -17.64
C PRO A 126 3.60 -15.10 -18.61
N PRO A 127 3.84 -15.21 -19.92
CA PRO A 127 2.75 -15.23 -20.89
C PRO A 127 1.84 -16.43 -20.65
N GLU A 128 0.54 -16.23 -20.84
CA GLU A 128 -0.42 -17.31 -20.72
C GLU A 128 -0.19 -18.30 -21.86
N THR A 129 -0.07 -19.56 -21.50
CA THR A 129 -0.02 -20.65 -22.49
C THR A 129 -1.43 -21.19 -22.65
N THR A 130 -1.96 -21.08 -23.86
CA THR A 130 -3.26 -21.64 -24.20
C THR A 130 -3.12 -23.04 -24.72
#